data_d5da92ac5e531701b4f807471cbc6ed0
#
_entry.id   d5da92ac5e531701b4f807471cbc6ed0
#
_cell.length_a   1.000
_cell.length_b   1.000
_cell.length_c   1.000
_cell.angle_alpha   90.00
_cell.angle_beta   90.00
_cell.angle_gamma   90.00
#
_symmetry.space_group_name_H-M   'P 1'
#
loop_
_entity.id
_entity.type
_entity.pdbx_description
1 polymer ?
#
loop_
_entity_poly.entity_id
_entity_poly.type
_entity_poly.pdbx_seq_one_letter_code
_entity_poly.pdbx_strand_id
1 'polypeptide(L)'
;VVDKIRESLDFNEYESHVFERTGYVRWESVLHFYTIDAMKAGFMRKNKGTWILTKEGAEAIENNSPDEVYKLISKGYREWEAKNKKEKKQLQDLDEDEDIVSNFIQQQKSIIDQVEEDASSGIRDFVNQKNPYEFQDMVGALLEAMGYHVSSIAERGPDGGIDIIAYTDPLGTRQPRIIVQVKHKPETAISSDEIQKLAGTLKRNGDVGIFVTSGRFSKPSLKESIHSREHIELIDFDRFIDLW
;
A
#
# COMPACT_ATOMS: atom_id res chain seq x y z
N VAL A 1 16.80 3.53 7.64
CA VAL A 1 17.49 2.73 8.69
C VAL A 1 18.64 1.97 8.07
N VAL A 2 18.39 1.12 7.07
CA VAL A 2 19.41 0.29 6.38
C VAL A 2 20.59 1.16 5.90
N ASP A 3 20.32 2.27 5.21
CA ASP A 3 21.37 3.16 4.69
C ASP A 3 22.23 3.76 5.81
N LYS A 4 21.59 4.18 6.92
CA LYS A 4 22.34 4.69 8.09
C LYS A 4 23.24 3.62 8.74
N ILE A 5 22.78 2.37 8.78
CA ILE A 5 23.58 1.25 9.30
C ILE A 5 24.75 1.00 8.36
N ARG A 6 24.52 1.00 7.04
CA ARG A 6 25.56 0.83 6.02
C ARG A 6 26.66 1.90 6.11
N GLU A 7 26.27 3.15 6.44
CA GLU A 7 27.20 4.27 6.58
C GLU A 7 27.96 4.28 7.94
N SER A 8 27.38 3.65 8.98
CA SER A 8 27.87 3.74 10.35
C SER A 8 28.71 2.54 10.81
N LEU A 9 28.68 1.43 10.08
CA LEU A 9 29.36 0.19 10.45
C LEU A 9 30.25 -0.29 9.33
N ASP A 10 31.45 -0.77 9.71
CA ASP A 10 32.36 -1.47 8.81
C ASP A 10 32.03 -2.96 8.83
N PHE A 11 31.58 -3.48 7.70
CA PHE A 11 31.25 -4.89 7.51
C PHE A 11 32.43 -5.65 6.92
N ASN A 12 32.75 -6.80 7.50
CA ASN A 12 33.79 -7.68 6.97
C ASN A 12 33.32 -8.38 5.67
N GLU A 13 34.24 -9.12 5.03
CA GLU A 13 33.99 -9.81 3.75
C GLU A 13 32.86 -10.85 3.86
N TYR A 14 32.76 -11.55 4.98
CA TYR A 14 31.70 -12.53 5.24
C TYR A 14 30.31 -11.84 5.35
N GLU A 15 30.24 -10.74 6.06
CA GLU A 15 29.01 -9.97 6.27
C GLU A 15 28.55 -9.27 4.99
N SER A 16 29.49 -8.77 4.19
CA SER A 16 29.25 -8.07 2.92
C SER A 16 28.99 -9.02 1.75
N HIS A 17 29.03 -10.34 1.99
CA HIS A 17 28.82 -11.34 0.93
C HIS A 17 27.42 -11.18 0.31
N VAL A 18 27.40 -11.15 -1.04
CA VAL A 18 26.16 -11.09 -1.82
C VAL A 18 25.77 -12.51 -2.23
N PHE A 19 24.56 -12.95 -1.90
CA PHE A 19 24.06 -14.26 -2.31
C PHE A 19 23.77 -14.28 -3.81
N GLU A 20 24.48 -15.10 -4.58
CA GLU A 20 24.38 -15.16 -6.05
C GLU A 20 22.95 -15.40 -6.57
N ARG A 21 22.16 -16.21 -5.86
CA ARG A 21 20.80 -16.58 -6.27
C ARG A 21 19.76 -15.48 -6.01
N THR A 22 19.93 -14.67 -4.98
CA THR A 22 18.92 -13.69 -4.53
C THR A 22 19.36 -12.24 -4.69
N GLY A 23 20.67 -11.99 -4.86
CA GLY A 23 21.25 -10.66 -4.91
C GLY A 23 21.24 -9.91 -3.57
N TYR A 24 20.81 -10.54 -2.47
CA TYR A 24 20.79 -9.91 -1.15
C TYR A 24 22.18 -9.91 -0.50
N VAL A 25 22.48 -8.86 0.24
CA VAL A 25 23.67 -8.76 1.08
C VAL A 25 23.42 -9.49 2.41
N ARG A 26 24.39 -10.27 2.88
CA ARG A 26 24.20 -11.13 4.07
C ARG A 26 23.77 -10.33 5.31
N TRP A 27 24.47 -9.24 5.65
CA TRP A 27 24.13 -8.47 6.85
C TRP A 27 22.72 -7.83 6.75
N GLU A 28 22.30 -7.39 5.57
CA GLU A 28 20.95 -6.84 5.37
C GLU A 28 19.89 -7.93 5.57
N SER A 29 20.15 -9.12 5.05
CA SER A 29 19.27 -10.27 5.25
C SER A 29 19.13 -10.62 6.72
N VAL A 30 20.26 -10.64 7.45
CA VAL A 30 20.29 -10.91 8.90
C VAL A 30 19.54 -9.82 9.67
N LEU A 31 19.75 -8.55 9.33
CA LEU A 31 19.03 -7.42 9.93
C LEU A 31 17.51 -7.54 9.73
N HIS A 32 17.09 -7.82 8.50
CA HIS A 32 15.68 -8.03 8.21
C HIS A 32 15.10 -9.21 9.00
N PHE A 33 15.87 -10.27 9.14
CA PHE A 33 15.48 -11.43 9.92
C PHE A 33 15.21 -11.08 11.39
N TYR A 34 16.16 -10.43 12.06
CA TYR A 34 15.98 -10.03 13.46
C TYR A 34 14.88 -8.99 13.68
N THR A 35 14.59 -8.14 12.69
CA THR A 35 13.44 -7.24 12.81
C THR A 35 12.10 -7.98 12.81
N ILE A 36 12.02 -9.16 12.19
CA ILE A 36 10.83 -10.00 12.24
C ILE A 36 10.66 -10.60 13.65
N ASP A 37 11.75 -11.10 14.22
CA ASP A 37 11.71 -11.62 15.59
C ASP A 37 11.29 -10.54 16.58
N ALA A 38 11.79 -9.31 16.41
CA ALA A 38 11.40 -8.16 17.22
C ALA A 38 9.91 -7.79 17.04
N MET A 39 9.37 -7.90 15.83
CA MET A 39 7.94 -7.69 15.58
C MET A 39 7.08 -8.78 16.24
N LYS A 40 7.48 -10.05 16.11
CA LYS A 40 6.76 -11.18 16.73
C LYS A 40 6.84 -11.14 18.27
N ALA A 41 7.94 -10.66 18.81
CA ALA A 41 8.10 -10.41 20.24
C ALA A 41 7.33 -9.15 20.72
N GLY A 42 6.74 -8.35 19.83
CA GLY A 42 5.96 -7.18 20.17
C GLY A 42 6.78 -5.91 20.43
N PHE A 43 8.10 -5.89 20.17
CA PHE A 43 8.98 -4.76 20.44
C PHE A 43 9.04 -3.74 19.31
N MET A 44 8.59 -4.10 18.11
CA MET A 44 8.59 -3.18 16.98
C MET A 44 7.40 -3.46 16.04
N ARG A 45 7.09 -2.43 15.22
CA ARG A 45 6.11 -2.52 14.13
C ARG A 45 6.72 -1.98 12.85
N LYS A 46 6.32 -2.53 11.72
CA LYS A 46 6.62 -1.98 10.39
C LYS A 46 5.36 -1.40 9.79
N ASN A 47 5.46 -0.19 9.24
CA ASN A 47 4.38 0.41 8.46
C ASN A 47 4.99 1.08 7.23
N LYS A 48 4.62 0.61 6.02
CA LYS A 48 5.09 1.14 4.71
C LYS A 48 6.63 1.40 4.69
N GLY A 49 7.41 0.41 5.12
CA GLY A 49 8.88 0.51 5.16
C GLY A 49 9.45 1.29 6.35
N THR A 50 8.62 1.94 7.16
CA THR A 50 9.05 2.64 8.38
C THR A 50 9.04 1.69 9.57
N TRP A 51 10.14 1.67 10.33
CA TRP A 51 10.28 0.87 11.54
C TRP A 51 9.96 1.73 12.75
N ILE A 52 9.03 1.26 13.57
CA ILE A 52 8.52 1.99 14.74
C ILE A 52 8.70 1.09 15.96
N LEU A 53 9.39 1.58 16.98
CA LEU A 53 9.45 0.90 18.26
C LEU A 53 8.10 0.97 18.97
N THR A 54 7.70 -0.12 19.60
CA THR A 54 6.58 -0.10 20.55
C THR A 54 7.06 0.51 21.88
N LYS A 55 6.13 0.74 22.80
CA LYS A 55 6.48 1.20 24.14
C LYS A 55 7.36 0.17 24.84
N GLU A 56 7.02 -1.09 24.74
CA GLU A 56 7.76 -2.22 25.27
C GLU A 56 9.17 -2.34 24.65
N GLY A 57 9.29 -2.09 23.34
CA GLY A 57 10.56 -2.08 22.63
C GLY A 57 11.48 -0.93 23.07
N ALA A 58 10.92 0.27 23.27
CA ALA A 58 11.66 1.41 23.78
C ALA A 58 12.17 1.17 25.22
N GLU A 59 11.29 0.71 26.11
CA GLU A 59 11.64 0.36 27.50
C GLU A 59 12.70 -0.75 27.55
N ALA A 60 12.63 -1.73 26.66
CA ALA A 60 13.64 -2.80 26.59
C ALA A 60 15.02 -2.26 26.22
N ILE A 61 15.11 -1.32 25.28
CA ILE A 61 16.38 -0.71 24.86
C ILE A 61 16.95 0.22 25.93
N GLU A 62 16.08 0.98 26.63
CA GLU A 62 16.51 1.90 27.66
C GLU A 62 17.09 1.20 28.92
N ASN A 63 16.55 0.02 29.27
CA ASN A 63 16.83 -0.64 30.53
C ASN A 63 17.78 -1.84 30.44
N ASN A 64 18.18 -2.25 29.21
CA ASN A 64 18.98 -3.46 29.02
C ASN A 64 20.15 -3.21 28.06
N SER A 65 21.18 -4.02 28.18
CA SER A 65 22.28 -4.07 27.22
C SER A 65 21.81 -4.67 25.87
N PRO A 66 22.52 -4.44 24.75
CA PRO A 66 22.17 -5.03 23.46
C PRO A 66 22.01 -6.55 23.48
N ASP A 67 22.86 -7.27 24.24
CA ASP A 67 22.79 -8.72 24.39
C ASP A 67 21.54 -9.17 25.16
N GLU A 68 21.12 -8.39 26.14
CA GLU A 68 19.89 -8.66 26.91
C GLU A 68 18.64 -8.38 26.07
N VAL A 69 18.63 -7.30 25.30
CA VAL A 69 17.55 -7.00 24.33
C VAL A 69 17.42 -8.13 23.31
N TYR A 70 18.52 -8.62 22.78
CA TYR A 70 18.52 -9.79 21.88
C TYR A 70 17.92 -11.03 22.53
N LYS A 71 18.27 -11.31 23.80
CA LYS A 71 17.70 -12.44 24.56
C LYS A 71 16.19 -12.27 24.78
N LEU A 72 15.73 -11.05 25.07
CA LEU A 72 14.32 -10.74 25.23
C LEU A 72 13.55 -10.94 23.94
N ILE A 73 14.08 -10.47 22.80
CA ILE A 73 13.52 -10.69 21.46
C ILE A 73 13.42 -12.18 21.17
N SER A 74 14.52 -12.91 21.35
CA SER A 74 14.57 -14.37 21.10
C SER A 74 13.59 -15.14 21.99
N LYS A 75 13.40 -14.72 23.24
CA LYS A 75 12.43 -15.31 24.17
C LYS A 75 11.01 -15.05 23.69
N GLY A 76 10.67 -13.79 23.38
CA GLY A 76 9.35 -13.40 22.90
C GLY A 76 8.98 -14.12 21.59
N TYR A 77 9.93 -14.27 20.66
CA TYR A 77 9.74 -15.04 19.44
C TYR A 77 9.41 -16.51 19.72
N ARG A 78 10.17 -17.16 20.64
CA ARG A 78 9.90 -18.58 21.02
C ARG A 78 8.52 -18.74 21.67
N GLU A 79 8.10 -17.79 22.49
CA GLU A 79 6.77 -17.80 23.11
C GLU A 79 5.66 -17.66 22.06
N TRP A 80 5.86 -16.75 21.10
CA TRP A 80 4.98 -16.61 19.93
C TRP A 80 4.95 -17.90 19.09
N GLU A 81 6.13 -18.47 18.76
CA GLU A 81 6.26 -19.71 18.01
C GLU A 81 5.56 -20.89 18.72
N ALA A 82 5.75 -21.00 20.04
CA ALA A 82 5.10 -22.06 20.83
C ALA A 82 3.57 -21.94 20.82
N LYS A 83 3.02 -20.72 20.82
CA LYS A 83 1.58 -20.48 20.69
C LYS A 83 1.03 -20.88 19.32
N ASN A 84 1.83 -20.71 18.27
CA ASN A 84 1.44 -21.00 16.89
C ASN A 84 1.86 -22.40 16.38
N LYS A 85 2.58 -23.18 17.20
CA LYS A 85 3.13 -24.49 16.84
C LYS A 85 2.09 -25.60 16.70
N LYS A 86 0.82 -25.37 17.03
CA LYS A 86 -0.25 -26.36 16.84
C LYS A 86 -0.58 -26.63 15.36
N GLU A 87 -0.17 -25.79 14.43
CA GLU A 87 -0.42 -25.94 13.00
C GLU A 87 0.77 -26.50 12.18
N LYS A 88 1.98 -26.58 12.74
CA LYS A 88 3.20 -26.94 12.00
C LYS A 88 3.70 -28.38 12.15
N LYS A 89 2.83 -29.36 12.40
CA LYS A 89 3.26 -30.76 12.59
C LYS A 89 3.45 -31.57 11.29
N GLN A 90 3.58 -30.93 10.14
CA GLN A 90 3.66 -31.63 8.85
C GLN A 90 4.85 -31.29 7.93
N LEU A 91 5.88 -30.61 8.39
CA LEU A 91 7.08 -30.35 7.55
C LEU A 91 8.36 -30.61 8.36
N GLN A 92 8.65 -31.85 8.60
CA GLN A 92 9.98 -32.37 8.92
C GLN A 92 10.34 -33.39 7.86
N ASP A 93 11.31 -33.02 7.08
CA ASP A 93 12.39 -33.72 6.42
C ASP A 93 12.74 -32.98 5.15
N LEU A 94 13.85 -32.26 5.14
CA LEU A 94 14.71 -32.06 3.96
C LEU A 94 15.84 -31.05 4.23
N ASP A 95 16.96 -31.41 3.77
CA ASP A 95 18.30 -30.90 3.81
C ASP A 95 18.61 -29.40 3.91
N GLU A 96 19.72 -29.18 4.56
CA GLU A 96 20.18 -28.09 5.37
C GLU A 96 20.82 -26.93 4.56
N ASP A 97 20.53 -25.70 4.96
CA ASP A 97 21.11 -24.39 4.73
C ASP A 97 20.54 -23.50 3.61
N GLU A 98 20.52 -23.88 2.33
CA GLU A 98 19.96 -22.99 1.27
C GLU A 98 18.44 -23.08 1.15
N ASP A 99 17.88 -24.25 1.40
CA ASP A 99 16.42 -24.45 1.36
C ASP A 99 15.69 -23.85 2.57
N ILE A 100 16.34 -23.78 3.73
CA ILE A 100 15.78 -23.12 4.92
C ILE A 100 15.60 -21.63 4.70
N VAL A 101 16.60 -20.96 4.10
CA VAL A 101 16.52 -19.52 3.79
C VAL A 101 15.48 -19.25 2.72
N SER A 102 15.40 -20.08 1.67
CA SER A 102 14.41 -19.90 0.59
C SER A 102 12.98 -20.17 1.06
N ASN A 103 12.76 -21.23 1.82
CA ASN A 103 11.46 -21.54 2.43
C ASN A 103 11.04 -20.51 3.46
N PHE A 104 12.00 -19.96 4.21
CA PHE A 104 11.73 -18.89 5.18
C PHE A 104 11.36 -17.57 4.47
N ILE A 105 12.08 -17.20 3.41
CA ILE A 105 11.74 -16.02 2.58
C ILE A 105 10.35 -16.20 1.95
N GLN A 106 10.05 -17.39 1.46
CA GLN A 106 8.76 -17.71 0.84
C GLN A 106 7.60 -17.69 1.86
N GLN A 107 7.85 -18.19 3.07
CA GLN A 107 6.90 -18.15 4.18
C GLN A 107 6.69 -16.73 4.72
N GLN A 108 7.75 -15.92 4.75
CA GLN A 108 7.68 -14.50 5.10
C GLN A 108 6.92 -13.69 4.06
N LYS A 109 7.17 -13.96 2.78
CA LYS A 109 6.44 -13.34 1.69
C LYS A 109 4.96 -13.68 1.79
N SER A 110 4.60 -14.95 2.04
CA SER A 110 3.20 -15.37 2.21
C SER A 110 2.49 -14.70 3.40
N ILE A 111 3.21 -14.45 4.51
CA ILE A 111 2.65 -13.74 5.67
C ILE A 111 2.45 -12.25 5.37
N ILE A 112 3.39 -11.62 4.65
CA ILE A 112 3.27 -10.23 4.23
C ILE A 112 2.11 -10.10 3.24
N ASP A 113 2.07 -10.96 2.23
CA ASP A 113 1.00 -11.02 1.23
C ASP A 113 -0.37 -11.20 1.93
N GLN A 114 -0.46 -12.08 2.94
CA GLN A 114 -1.68 -12.29 3.74
C GLN A 114 -2.08 -11.05 4.54
N VAL A 115 -1.13 -10.38 5.18
CA VAL A 115 -1.39 -9.16 5.95
C VAL A 115 -1.81 -8.01 5.03
N GLU A 116 -1.21 -7.91 3.84
CA GLU A 116 -1.60 -6.93 2.83
C GLU A 116 -2.99 -7.24 2.27
N GLU A 117 -3.31 -8.51 2.03
CA GLU A 117 -4.64 -8.94 1.58
C GLU A 117 -5.71 -8.68 2.65
N ASP A 118 -5.44 -9.02 3.91
CA ASP A 118 -6.35 -8.76 5.03
C ASP A 118 -6.56 -7.24 5.23
N ALA A 119 -5.50 -6.44 5.13
CA ALA A 119 -5.58 -4.99 5.21
C ALA A 119 -6.38 -4.40 4.04
N SER A 120 -6.11 -4.84 2.81
CA SER A 120 -6.83 -4.43 1.61
C SER A 120 -8.30 -4.81 1.69
N SER A 121 -8.61 -6.01 2.16
CA SER A 121 -9.98 -6.47 2.39
C SER A 121 -10.69 -5.61 3.43
N GLY A 122 -10.04 -5.31 4.56
CA GLY A 122 -10.60 -4.45 5.59
C GLY A 122 -10.88 -3.02 5.10
N ILE A 123 -9.99 -2.46 4.29
CA ILE A 123 -10.18 -1.14 3.66
C ILE A 123 -11.34 -1.21 2.66
N ARG A 124 -11.41 -2.27 1.85
CA ARG A 124 -12.49 -2.50 0.89
C ARG A 124 -13.85 -2.53 1.59
N ASP A 125 -13.96 -3.29 2.67
CA ASP A 125 -15.18 -3.40 3.45
C ASP A 125 -15.58 -2.06 4.07
N PHE A 126 -14.61 -1.33 4.59
CA PHE A 126 -14.84 0.02 5.13
C PHE A 126 -15.37 1.00 4.07
N VAL A 127 -14.74 1.01 2.88
CA VAL A 127 -15.17 1.89 1.79
C VAL A 127 -16.53 1.46 1.24
N ASN A 128 -16.79 0.16 1.12
CA ASN A 128 -18.08 -0.35 0.61
C ASN A 128 -19.27 0.02 1.51
N GLN A 129 -19.04 0.23 2.80
CA GLN A 129 -20.05 0.68 3.76
C GLN A 129 -20.34 2.19 3.69
N LYS A 130 -19.50 2.95 2.97
CA LYS A 130 -19.70 4.39 2.79
C LYS A 130 -20.86 4.68 1.85
N ASN A 131 -21.51 5.83 2.03
CA ASN A 131 -22.43 6.31 1.03
C ASN A 131 -21.68 6.96 -0.16
N PRO A 132 -22.33 7.18 -1.30
CA PRO A 132 -21.66 7.76 -2.48
C PRO A 132 -20.98 9.10 -2.24
N TYR A 133 -21.52 9.94 -1.37
CA TYR A 133 -20.95 11.25 -1.05
C TYR A 133 -19.72 11.15 -0.17
N GLU A 134 -19.72 10.25 0.82
CA GLU A 134 -18.53 9.97 1.62
C GLU A 134 -17.38 9.44 0.76
N PHE A 135 -17.68 8.57 -0.22
CA PHE A 135 -16.68 8.11 -1.16
C PHE A 135 -16.17 9.24 -2.06
N GLN A 136 -17.05 10.14 -2.49
CA GLN A 136 -16.67 11.35 -3.23
C GLN A 136 -15.76 12.27 -2.40
N ASP A 137 -16.05 12.46 -1.12
CA ASP A 137 -15.20 13.24 -0.20
C ASP A 137 -13.81 12.58 -0.03
N MET A 138 -13.74 11.24 0.05
CA MET A 138 -12.48 10.51 0.09
C MET A 138 -11.66 10.73 -1.19
N VAL A 139 -12.29 10.72 -2.35
CA VAL A 139 -11.61 11.02 -3.63
C VAL A 139 -11.09 12.46 -3.65
N GLY A 140 -11.86 13.41 -3.15
CA GLY A 140 -11.43 14.81 -2.99
C GLY A 140 -10.18 14.93 -2.11
N ALA A 141 -10.20 14.28 -0.94
CA ALA A 141 -9.08 14.27 -0.01
C ALA A 141 -7.82 13.59 -0.60
N LEU A 142 -7.99 12.52 -1.39
CA LEU A 142 -6.89 11.90 -2.12
C LEU A 142 -6.24 12.87 -3.12
N LEU A 143 -7.04 13.59 -3.91
CA LEU A 143 -6.53 14.57 -4.86
C LEU A 143 -5.77 15.71 -4.16
N GLU A 144 -6.27 16.19 -3.02
CA GLU A 144 -5.57 17.19 -2.20
C GLU A 144 -4.25 16.65 -1.66
N ALA A 145 -4.22 15.41 -1.16
CA ALA A 145 -3.00 14.74 -0.70
C ALA A 145 -1.97 14.54 -1.82
N MET A 146 -2.42 14.38 -3.06
CA MET A 146 -1.57 14.34 -4.26
C MET A 146 -1.06 15.72 -4.71
N GLY A 147 -1.50 16.79 -4.04
CA GLY A 147 -1.06 18.16 -4.32
C GLY A 147 -1.93 18.92 -5.32
N TYR A 148 -3.08 18.40 -5.69
CA TYR A 148 -4.05 19.14 -6.48
C TYR A 148 -4.86 20.10 -5.59
N HIS A 149 -5.28 21.20 -6.16
CA HIS A 149 -6.17 22.15 -5.50
C HIS A 149 -7.62 21.83 -5.89
N VAL A 150 -8.38 21.24 -4.96
CA VAL A 150 -9.80 20.95 -5.13
C VAL A 150 -10.58 22.24 -5.00
N SER A 151 -11.13 22.71 -6.11
CA SER A 151 -11.89 23.96 -6.18
C SER A 151 -13.36 23.79 -5.80
N SER A 152 -13.95 22.64 -6.15
CA SER A 152 -15.33 22.33 -5.81
C SER A 152 -15.55 20.82 -5.74
N ILE A 153 -16.38 20.42 -4.79
CA ILE A 153 -16.99 19.09 -4.69
C ILE A 153 -18.49 19.30 -4.83
N ALA A 154 -19.15 18.53 -5.71
CA ALA A 154 -20.57 18.69 -5.97
C ALA A 154 -21.38 18.38 -4.72
N GLU A 155 -22.36 19.25 -4.43
CA GLU A 155 -23.35 19.01 -3.39
C GLU A 155 -24.38 17.97 -3.85
N ARG A 156 -25.23 17.52 -2.92
CA ARG A 156 -26.28 16.55 -3.23
C ARG A 156 -27.27 17.12 -4.25
N GLY A 157 -27.36 16.49 -5.41
CA GLY A 157 -28.30 16.89 -6.47
C GLY A 157 -27.82 16.52 -7.86
N PRO A 158 -28.57 16.93 -8.92
CA PRO A 158 -28.13 16.76 -10.30
C PRO A 158 -26.94 17.68 -10.59
N ASP A 159 -25.77 17.10 -10.79
CA ASP A 159 -24.47 17.77 -10.96
C ASP A 159 -23.97 17.79 -12.42
N GLY A 160 -24.76 17.27 -13.34
CA GLY A 160 -24.38 17.16 -14.74
C GLY A 160 -23.25 16.15 -15.00
N GLY A 161 -22.92 15.32 -13.99
CA GLY A 161 -21.88 14.27 -14.09
C GLY A 161 -20.47 14.78 -13.81
N ILE A 162 -20.34 15.90 -13.10
CA ILE A 162 -19.06 16.44 -12.62
C ILE A 162 -19.11 16.46 -11.10
N ASP A 163 -18.39 15.55 -10.46
CA ASP A 163 -18.41 15.43 -9.01
C ASP A 163 -17.35 16.30 -8.34
N ILE A 164 -16.14 16.41 -8.94
CA ILE A 164 -15.06 17.24 -8.40
C ILE A 164 -14.39 18.02 -9.53
N ILE A 165 -14.02 19.28 -9.23
CA ILE A 165 -13.15 20.09 -10.09
C ILE A 165 -11.89 20.43 -9.31
N ALA A 166 -10.74 20.10 -9.91
CA ALA A 166 -9.43 20.37 -9.32
C ALA A 166 -8.49 21.06 -10.32
N TYR A 167 -7.45 21.68 -9.80
CA TYR A 167 -6.42 22.40 -10.55
C TYR A 167 -5.03 22.07 -10.00
N THR A 168 -4.01 22.38 -10.78
CA THR A 168 -2.61 22.26 -10.36
C THR A 168 -2.12 23.45 -9.52
N ASP A 169 -2.91 24.51 -9.40
CA ASP A 169 -2.62 25.70 -8.60
C ASP A 169 -3.89 26.28 -7.96
N PRO A 170 -3.77 27.02 -6.82
CA PRO A 170 -4.92 27.53 -6.09
C PRO A 170 -5.81 28.51 -6.85
N LEU A 171 -5.29 29.16 -7.89
CA LEU A 171 -6.02 30.15 -8.68
C LEU A 171 -6.61 29.54 -9.97
N GLY A 172 -6.29 28.27 -10.28
CA GLY A 172 -6.76 27.62 -11.50
C GLY A 172 -6.21 28.27 -12.79
N THR A 173 -5.05 28.88 -12.72
CA THR A 173 -4.43 29.63 -13.84
C THR A 173 -3.57 28.72 -14.73
N ARG A 174 -3.18 27.56 -14.23
CA ARG A 174 -2.34 26.60 -14.96
C ARG A 174 -3.20 25.41 -15.44
N GLN A 175 -2.91 24.96 -16.64
CA GLN A 175 -3.47 23.70 -17.15
C GLN A 175 -2.71 22.50 -16.54
N PRO A 176 -3.39 21.35 -16.44
CA PRO A 176 -4.76 21.07 -16.83
C PRO A 176 -5.79 21.48 -15.75
N ARG A 177 -7.05 21.77 -16.20
CA ARG A 177 -8.21 21.66 -15.31
C ARG A 177 -8.62 20.20 -15.25
N ILE A 178 -8.82 19.68 -14.07
CA ILE A 178 -9.15 18.27 -13.82
C ILE A 178 -10.63 18.17 -13.48
N ILE A 179 -11.34 17.38 -14.27
CA ILE A 179 -12.77 17.07 -14.10
C ILE A 179 -12.89 15.63 -13.64
N VAL A 180 -13.44 15.43 -12.46
CA VAL A 180 -13.54 14.10 -11.86
C VAL A 180 -14.99 13.66 -11.79
N GLN A 181 -15.24 12.44 -12.22
CA GLN A 181 -16.49 11.72 -11.98
C GLN A 181 -16.25 10.58 -11.03
N VAL A 182 -17.09 10.46 -9.99
CA VAL A 182 -16.99 9.45 -8.95
C VAL A 182 -18.22 8.55 -8.98
N LYS A 183 -18.02 7.25 -8.98
CA LYS A 183 -19.13 6.28 -8.91
C LYS A 183 -18.88 5.24 -7.83
N HIS A 184 -19.64 5.35 -6.75
CA HIS A 184 -19.63 4.33 -5.70
C HIS A 184 -20.51 3.15 -6.11
N LYS A 185 -19.90 2.16 -6.79
CA LYS A 185 -20.56 0.96 -7.31
C LYS A 185 -19.67 -0.28 -7.10
N PRO A 186 -19.55 -0.79 -5.88
CA PRO A 186 -18.61 -1.87 -5.55
C PRO A 186 -18.79 -3.14 -6.41
N GLU A 187 -20.04 -3.50 -6.71
CA GLU A 187 -20.39 -4.76 -7.39
C GLU A 187 -20.55 -4.61 -8.91
N THR A 188 -20.52 -3.40 -9.44
CA THR A 188 -20.90 -3.14 -10.84
C THR A 188 -19.72 -2.61 -11.65
N ALA A 189 -19.51 -3.18 -12.83
CA ALA A 189 -18.51 -2.65 -13.76
C ALA A 189 -19.04 -1.39 -14.47
N ILE A 190 -18.20 -0.36 -14.55
CA ILE A 190 -18.47 0.88 -15.29
C ILE A 190 -18.48 0.59 -16.79
N SER A 191 -19.49 1.08 -17.48
CA SER A 191 -19.67 0.89 -18.93
C SER A 191 -18.92 1.96 -19.75
N SER A 192 -18.76 1.70 -21.06
CA SER A 192 -18.21 2.69 -22.00
C SER A 192 -19.05 3.96 -22.10
N ASP A 193 -20.38 3.85 -21.98
CA ASP A 193 -21.27 5.01 -22.05
C ASP A 193 -21.03 6.02 -20.91
N GLU A 194 -20.62 5.53 -19.73
CA GLU A 194 -20.26 6.40 -18.61
C GLU A 194 -18.95 7.16 -18.88
N ILE A 195 -17.99 6.52 -19.54
CA ILE A 195 -16.76 7.18 -19.98
C ILE A 195 -17.03 8.22 -21.06
N GLN A 196 -17.90 7.91 -22.03
CA GLN A 196 -18.31 8.88 -23.06
C GLN A 196 -19.02 10.09 -22.47
N LYS A 197 -19.84 9.88 -21.43
CA LYS A 197 -20.47 11.01 -20.70
C LYS A 197 -19.44 11.91 -20.05
N LEU A 198 -18.42 11.34 -19.38
CA LEU A 198 -17.33 12.14 -18.84
C LEU A 198 -16.58 12.87 -19.95
N ALA A 199 -16.23 12.20 -21.07
CA ALA A 199 -15.60 12.84 -22.21
C ALA A 199 -16.41 14.04 -22.71
N GLY A 200 -17.74 13.92 -22.74
CA GLY A 200 -18.66 15.01 -23.12
C GLY A 200 -18.66 16.23 -22.17
N THR A 201 -18.13 16.11 -20.95
CA THR A 201 -17.98 17.21 -20.00
C THR A 201 -16.67 17.98 -20.17
N LEU A 202 -15.66 17.40 -20.85
CA LEU A 202 -14.36 17.99 -21.08
C LEU A 202 -14.43 18.98 -22.26
N LYS A 203 -14.89 20.21 -21.98
CA LYS A 203 -15.20 21.19 -23.03
C LYS A 203 -14.11 22.21 -23.27
N ARG A 204 -13.18 22.39 -22.33
CA ARG A 204 -12.07 23.33 -22.48
C ARG A 204 -10.84 22.62 -23.04
N ASN A 205 -10.15 23.29 -23.93
CA ASN A 205 -8.88 22.76 -24.41
C ASN A 205 -7.91 22.59 -23.22
N GLY A 206 -7.36 21.39 -23.06
CA GLY A 206 -6.49 21.03 -21.94
C GLY A 206 -7.22 20.55 -20.68
N ASP A 207 -8.55 20.30 -20.74
CA ASP A 207 -9.22 19.53 -19.68
C ASP A 207 -8.70 18.09 -19.65
N VAL A 208 -8.57 17.54 -18.45
CA VAL A 208 -8.26 16.14 -18.18
C VAL A 208 -9.41 15.55 -17.37
N GLY A 209 -9.89 14.39 -17.81
CA GLY A 209 -10.90 13.64 -17.08
C GLY A 209 -10.28 12.61 -16.15
N ILE A 210 -10.83 12.45 -14.96
CA ILE A 210 -10.53 11.32 -14.07
C ILE A 210 -11.86 10.65 -13.72
N PHE A 211 -11.97 9.35 -13.98
CA PHE A 211 -13.11 8.57 -13.55
C PHE A 211 -12.70 7.65 -12.41
N VAL A 212 -13.29 7.84 -11.23
CA VAL A 212 -12.99 7.04 -10.04
C VAL A 212 -14.18 6.16 -9.70
N THR A 213 -13.96 4.89 -9.44
CA THR A 213 -15.02 3.98 -9.00
C THR A 213 -14.56 3.09 -7.84
N SER A 214 -15.46 2.81 -6.90
CA SER A 214 -15.27 1.78 -5.88
C SER A 214 -15.43 0.35 -6.42
N GLY A 215 -15.75 0.20 -7.69
CA GLY A 215 -15.86 -1.06 -8.39
C GLY A 215 -14.75 -1.25 -9.41
N ARG A 216 -15.11 -1.74 -10.59
CA ARG A 216 -14.17 -2.03 -11.67
C ARG A 216 -14.63 -1.43 -12.99
N PHE A 217 -13.75 -1.38 -13.97
CA PHE A 217 -14.07 -1.00 -15.35
C PHE A 217 -14.32 -2.21 -16.22
N SER A 218 -15.26 -2.11 -17.15
CA SER A 218 -15.48 -3.10 -18.18
C SER A 218 -14.38 -3.02 -19.26
N LYS A 219 -14.14 -4.12 -19.99
CA LYS A 219 -13.19 -4.09 -21.13
C LYS A 219 -13.53 -3.03 -22.19
N PRO A 220 -14.83 -2.79 -22.54
CA PRO A 220 -15.21 -1.70 -23.43
C PRO A 220 -14.86 -0.31 -22.85
N SER A 221 -15.06 -0.06 -21.55
CA SER A 221 -14.74 1.24 -20.94
C SER A 221 -13.23 1.53 -20.93
N LEU A 222 -12.39 0.52 -20.70
CA LEU A 222 -10.92 0.65 -20.82
C LEU A 222 -10.49 1.02 -22.25
N LYS A 223 -11.14 0.45 -23.25
CA LYS A 223 -10.89 0.81 -24.66
C LYS A 223 -11.36 2.22 -24.98
N GLU A 224 -12.52 2.61 -24.46
CA GLU A 224 -13.10 3.92 -24.70
C GLU A 224 -12.20 5.04 -24.15
N SER A 225 -11.63 4.89 -22.96
CA SER A 225 -10.72 5.90 -22.38
C SER A 225 -9.46 6.09 -23.25
N ILE A 226 -8.92 5.01 -23.84
CA ILE A 226 -7.73 5.06 -24.70
C ILE A 226 -8.05 5.74 -26.05
N HIS A 227 -9.27 5.55 -26.57
CA HIS A 227 -9.68 6.11 -27.86
C HIS A 227 -10.34 7.49 -27.73
N SER A 228 -10.58 7.95 -26.51
CA SER A 228 -11.10 9.29 -26.28
C SER A 228 -10.13 10.35 -26.84
N ARG A 229 -10.68 11.43 -27.38
CA ARG A 229 -9.90 12.57 -27.85
C ARG A 229 -9.21 13.29 -26.73
N GLU A 230 -9.89 13.42 -25.60
CA GLU A 230 -9.39 14.02 -24.37
C GLU A 230 -8.75 12.93 -23.51
N HIS A 231 -7.74 13.32 -22.71
CA HIS A 231 -7.12 12.41 -21.77
C HIS A 231 -8.10 12.08 -20.62
N ILE A 232 -8.38 10.78 -20.43
CA ILE A 232 -9.21 10.28 -19.34
C ILE A 232 -8.46 9.19 -18.59
N GLU A 233 -8.12 9.46 -17.35
CA GLU A 233 -7.55 8.49 -16.42
C GLU A 233 -8.65 7.71 -15.72
N LEU A 234 -8.47 6.40 -15.60
CA LEU A 234 -9.40 5.50 -14.93
C LEU A 234 -8.79 4.98 -13.63
N ILE A 235 -9.46 5.22 -12.53
CA ILE A 235 -9.07 4.78 -11.19
C ILE A 235 -10.17 3.85 -10.68
N ASP A 236 -9.91 2.54 -10.73
CA ASP A 236 -10.72 1.53 -10.07
C ASP A 236 -10.40 1.46 -8.59
N PHE A 237 -11.06 0.54 -7.89
CA PHE A 237 -10.87 0.43 -6.45
C PHE A 237 -9.44 0.05 -6.06
N ASP A 238 -8.83 -0.89 -6.78
CA ASP A 238 -7.47 -1.35 -6.46
C ASP A 238 -6.47 -0.19 -6.66
N ARG A 239 -6.58 0.52 -7.77
CA ARG A 239 -5.77 1.70 -8.04
C ARG A 239 -6.01 2.84 -7.04
N PHE A 240 -7.26 3.00 -6.57
CA PHE A 240 -7.60 3.98 -5.54
C PHE A 240 -6.88 3.68 -4.22
N ILE A 241 -6.85 2.41 -3.80
CA ILE A 241 -6.14 1.97 -2.60
C ILE A 241 -4.62 2.14 -2.73
N ASP A 242 -4.05 1.82 -3.89
CA ASP A 242 -2.61 2.01 -4.16
C ASP A 242 -2.16 3.48 -4.05
N LEU A 243 -3.06 4.41 -4.38
CA LEU A 243 -2.79 5.85 -4.34
C LEU A 243 -3.03 6.45 -2.95
N TRP A 244 -3.89 5.83 -2.14
CA TRP A 244 -4.25 6.27 -0.78
C TRP A 244 -3.13 5.96 0.21
#